data_b0b10e24afaad3f1c98afe37cadb1c2f
#
_entry.id   b0b10e24afaad3f1c98afe37cadb1c2f
#
_cell.length_a   1.000
_cell.length_b   1.000
_cell.length_c   1.000
_cell.angle_alpha   90.00
_cell.angle_beta   90.00
_cell.angle_gamma   90.00
#
_symmetry.space_group_name_H-M   'P 1'
#
loop_
_entity.id
_entity.type
_entity.pdbx_description
1 polymer ?
#
loop_
_entity_poly.entity_id
_entity_poly.type
_entity_poly.pdbx_seq_one_letter_code
_entity_poly.pdbx_strand_id
1 'polypeptide(L)'
;MLDIVELSRLQFALTAMYHFLFVPLTLGMAFLLAIMETVYVLSGKQIYKDMTKFWGKLFGINFALGVATGLTMEFQFGTNWSYYSHYVGDIFGAPLAIEGLMAFFLESTFVGLFFFGWDRLGKVQHMAVTWLVALGSNLSALWILVANGWMQNPIASDFNFETMRMEMVSFSELVLNPVAQVKFVHTVAAGYTCGAMFILGISSYYLLRGRDMAFAKRSFAIAASFGMAAVLSVIVLGDESGYEMGDVQKTKLAAIEAEWETQPAPAAFTLFGIPDQDKQENNFAIQIPYALGIIATRSVDTPVIGLKDLMVQHEERIRNGMKAYQLLEELRAGSTDQNVRDQFNSMKKDLGYGMLLKRYTPNVTDATEDQIKQATQDSIPRVAPLYFAFRIMVACGVLMLLIFAVSFWTVCRNRIGSKSWLLRAALYGIPLPWIAIETGWFVAEYGRQPWAIGEVLPTAVANSSLTVGDLLFSMILICGLYTLFMVAEVFLMFKFARLGPSSLKTGRYHYEQANVETATQYGQSTVASQPAR
;
A
#
# COMPACT_ATOMS: atom_id res chain seq x y z
N MET A 1 -20.72 20.98 13.20
CA MET A 1 -20.28 20.14 14.34
C MET A 1 -19.31 19.11 13.76
N LEU A 2 -18.14 18.89 14.38
CA LEU A 2 -17.20 17.89 13.86
C LEU A 2 -17.83 16.49 14.04
N ASP A 3 -17.87 15.71 12.95
CA ASP A 3 -18.42 14.36 12.95
C ASP A 3 -17.37 13.36 13.47
N ILE A 4 -17.73 12.54 14.45
CA ILE A 4 -16.85 11.53 15.07
C ILE A 4 -16.39 10.50 14.02
N VAL A 5 -17.27 10.10 13.11
CA VAL A 5 -16.95 9.12 12.05
C VAL A 5 -15.90 9.70 11.11
N GLU A 6 -16.07 10.94 10.67
CA GLU A 6 -15.12 11.60 9.76
C GLU A 6 -13.76 11.85 10.44
N LEU A 7 -13.75 12.21 11.73
CA LEU A 7 -12.50 12.35 12.48
C LEU A 7 -11.78 11.01 12.67
N SER A 8 -12.52 9.95 12.98
CA SER A 8 -11.95 8.58 13.12
C SER A 8 -11.36 8.09 11.79
N ARG A 9 -12.06 8.34 10.68
CA ARG A 9 -11.55 8.05 9.32
C ARG A 9 -10.28 8.83 9.00
N LEU A 10 -10.28 10.13 9.27
CA LEU A 10 -9.13 10.99 9.03
C LEU A 10 -7.93 10.55 9.86
N GLN A 11 -8.11 10.22 11.14
CA GLN A 11 -7.05 9.74 12.02
C GLN A 11 -6.43 8.45 11.49
N PHE A 12 -7.26 7.47 11.11
CA PHE A 12 -6.78 6.20 10.56
C PHE A 12 -6.05 6.41 9.22
N ALA A 13 -6.62 7.24 8.33
CA ALA A 13 -6.00 7.56 7.04
C ALA A 13 -4.62 8.22 7.22
N LEU A 14 -4.50 9.20 8.11
CA LEU A 14 -3.21 9.85 8.43
C LEU A 14 -2.20 8.84 8.98
N THR A 15 -2.61 7.98 9.92
CA THR A 15 -1.73 6.96 10.49
C THR A 15 -1.25 5.98 9.42
N ALA A 16 -2.14 5.49 8.57
CA ALA A 16 -1.81 4.57 7.50
C ALA A 16 -0.87 5.20 6.46
N MET A 17 -1.13 6.42 6.02
CA MET A 17 -0.29 7.14 5.06
C MET A 17 1.10 7.44 5.64
N TYR A 18 1.21 7.89 6.89
CA TYR A 18 2.51 8.05 7.54
C TYR A 18 3.28 6.73 7.63
N HIS A 19 2.62 5.62 7.97
CA HIS A 19 3.25 4.31 8.02
C HIS A 19 3.76 3.87 6.64
N PHE A 20 2.99 4.13 5.59
CA PHE A 20 3.36 3.80 4.22
C PHE A 20 4.48 4.66 3.62
N LEU A 21 4.94 5.69 4.29
CA LEU A 21 6.20 6.35 3.93
C LEU A 21 7.42 5.44 4.15
N PHE A 22 7.34 4.49 5.10
CA PHE A 22 8.46 3.64 5.51
C PHE A 22 8.40 2.22 4.90
N VAL A 23 7.22 1.63 4.81
CA VAL A 23 7.02 0.22 4.39
C VAL A 23 7.58 -0.07 3.00
N PRO A 24 7.29 0.71 1.94
CA PRO A 24 7.76 0.40 0.60
C PRO A 24 9.28 0.39 0.47
N LEU A 25 9.94 1.34 1.14
CA LEU A 25 11.40 1.42 1.14
C LEU A 25 12.00 0.21 1.87
N THR A 26 11.40 -0.24 2.99
CA THR A 26 11.82 -1.45 3.70
C THR A 26 11.76 -2.67 2.79
N LEU A 27 10.63 -2.91 2.13
CA LEU A 27 10.43 -4.06 1.22
C LEU A 27 11.47 -4.08 0.09
N GLY A 28 11.64 -2.96 -0.61
CA GLY A 28 12.56 -2.87 -1.73
C GLY A 28 14.02 -2.95 -1.32
N MET A 29 14.41 -2.26 -0.25
CA MET A 29 15.78 -2.26 0.25
C MET A 29 16.20 -3.64 0.76
N ALA A 30 15.35 -4.36 1.49
CA ALA A 30 15.69 -5.68 2.02
C ALA A 30 16.11 -6.66 0.91
N PHE A 31 15.38 -6.72 -0.21
CA PHE A 31 15.73 -7.55 -1.36
C PHE A 31 17.00 -7.08 -2.05
N LEU A 32 17.16 -5.79 -2.26
CA LEU A 32 18.36 -5.23 -2.89
C LEU A 32 19.62 -5.49 -2.05
N LEU A 33 19.52 -5.43 -0.71
CA LEU A 33 20.60 -5.81 0.20
C LEU A 33 20.95 -7.29 0.08
N ALA A 34 19.96 -8.17 0.03
CA ALA A 34 20.16 -9.61 -0.14
C ALA A 34 20.84 -9.93 -1.49
N ILE A 35 20.47 -9.25 -2.57
CA ILE A 35 21.11 -9.36 -3.88
C ILE A 35 22.57 -8.88 -3.81
N MET A 36 22.82 -7.70 -3.24
CA MET A 36 24.19 -7.14 -3.13
C MET A 36 25.10 -8.06 -2.31
N GLU A 37 24.59 -8.62 -1.21
CA GLU A 37 25.35 -9.56 -0.39
C GLU A 37 25.58 -10.90 -1.07
N THR A 38 24.60 -11.39 -1.83
CA THR A 38 24.79 -12.58 -2.66
C THR A 38 25.92 -12.38 -3.65
N VAL A 39 25.97 -11.21 -4.33
CA VAL A 39 27.07 -10.89 -5.23
C VAL A 39 28.41 -10.78 -4.48
N TYR A 40 28.42 -10.29 -3.23
CA TYR A 40 29.62 -10.31 -2.39
C TYR A 40 30.09 -11.73 -2.11
N VAL A 41 29.20 -12.62 -1.70
CA VAL A 41 29.56 -14.01 -1.37
C VAL A 41 30.10 -14.75 -2.59
N LEU A 42 29.46 -14.59 -3.75
CA LEU A 42 29.86 -15.24 -5.00
C LEU A 42 31.14 -14.67 -5.61
N SER A 43 31.34 -13.35 -5.55
CA SER A 43 32.49 -12.68 -6.21
C SER A 43 33.69 -12.50 -5.28
N GLY A 44 33.52 -12.55 -3.98
CA GLY A 44 34.54 -12.24 -2.97
C GLY A 44 34.98 -10.77 -2.93
N LYS A 45 34.37 -9.89 -3.73
CA LYS A 45 34.80 -8.48 -3.87
C LYS A 45 34.28 -7.64 -2.71
N GLN A 46 35.19 -7.05 -1.92
CA GLN A 46 34.88 -6.23 -0.74
C GLN A 46 33.89 -5.09 -1.01
N ILE A 47 33.92 -4.51 -2.21
CA ILE A 47 33.02 -3.40 -2.56
C ILE A 47 31.54 -3.74 -2.41
N TYR A 48 31.14 -4.98 -2.65
CA TYR A 48 29.74 -5.41 -2.47
C TYR A 48 29.37 -5.57 -0.99
N LYS A 49 30.33 -5.97 -0.13
CA LYS A 49 30.15 -5.94 1.34
C LYS A 49 29.94 -4.50 1.81
N ASP A 50 30.73 -3.56 1.31
CA ASP A 50 30.63 -2.15 1.67
C ASP A 50 29.30 -1.55 1.16
N MET A 51 28.85 -1.97 -0.03
CA MET A 51 27.52 -1.62 -0.54
C MET A 51 26.40 -2.11 0.39
N THR A 52 26.45 -3.39 0.79
CA THR A 52 25.46 -3.97 1.71
C THR A 52 25.45 -3.23 3.04
N LYS A 53 26.61 -2.92 3.62
CA LYS A 53 26.71 -2.16 4.88
C LYS A 53 26.20 -0.73 4.74
N PHE A 54 26.53 -0.03 3.65
CA PHE A 54 26.10 1.36 3.45
C PHE A 54 24.59 1.46 3.25
N TRP A 55 24.05 0.69 2.30
CA TRP A 55 22.62 0.66 2.04
C TRP A 55 21.85 0.08 3.22
N GLY A 56 22.43 -0.90 3.93
CA GLY A 56 21.90 -1.45 5.17
C GLY A 56 21.77 -0.42 6.29
N LYS A 57 22.69 0.55 6.39
CA LYS A 57 22.55 1.66 7.35
C LYS A 57 21.31 2.51 7.06
N LEU A 58 21.07 2.85 5.80
CA LEU A 58 19.86 3.60 5.40
C LEU A 58 18.59 2.77 5.60
N PHE A 59 18.64 1.49 5.23
CA PHE A 59 17.56 0.54 5.53
C PHE A 59 17.20 0.50 7.01
N GLY A 60 18.21 0.41 7.90
CA GLY A 60 17.96 0.32 9.35
C GLY A 60 17.34 1.58 9.96
N ILE A 61 17.64 2.77 9.42
CA ILE A 61 17.01 4.02 9.83
C ILE A 61 15.52 3.96 9.50
N ASN A 62 15.18 3.63 8.26
CA ASN A 62 13.81 3.51 7.77
C ASN A 62 13.04 2.39 8.49
N PHE A 63 13.65 1.22 8.66
CA PHE A 63 13.06 0.07 9.31
C PHE A 63 12.61 0.36 10.75
N ALA A 64 13.44 1.04 11.54
CA ALA A 64 13.11 1.35 12.93
C ALA A 64 11.85 2.22 13.05
N LEU A 65 11.66 3.14 12.12
CA LEU A 65 10.48 4.01 12.09
C LEU A 65 9.26 3.29 11.51
N GLY A 66 9.47 2.43 10.52
CA GLY A 66 8.42 1.56 9.99
C GLY A 66 7.79 0.68 11.07
N VAL A 67 8.61 0.04 11.92
CA VAL A 67 8.13 -0.76 13.05
C VAL A 67 7.36 0.08 14.06
N ALA A 68 7.89 1.24 14.46
CA ALA A 68 7.23 2.11 15.44
C ALA A 68 5.85 2.58 14.98
N THR A 69 5.73 2.97 13.70
CA THR A 69 4.46 3.42 13.12
C THR A 69 3.49 2.27 12.86
N GLY A 70 3.98 1.08 12.52
CA GLY A 70 3.16 -0.12 12.34
C GLY A 70 2.46 -0.56 13.61
N LEU A 71 3.20 -0.65 14.73
CA LEU A 71 2.63 -0.99 16.03
C LEU A 71 1.50 -0.02 16.44
N THR A 72 1.69 1.27 16.21
CA THR A 72 0.64 2.27 16.54
C THR A 72 -0.60 2.08 15.67
N MET A 73 -0.43 1.71 14.40
CA MET A 73 -1.55 1.43 13.49
C MET A 73 -2.38 0.23 13.96
N GLU A 74 -1.74 -0.84 14.43
CA GLU A 74 -2.44 -2.00 14.99
C GLU A 74 -3.25 -1.66 16.24
N PHE A 75 -2.70 -0.85 17.14
CA PHE A 75 -3.43 -0.41 18.34
C PHE A 75 -4.71 0.36 18.02
N GLN A 76 -4.81 1.04 16.87
CA GLN A 76 -6.02 1.75 16.48
C GLN A 76 -7.24 0.83 16.26
N PHE A 77 -7.04 -0.42 15.91
CA PHE A 77 -8.14 -1.38 15.78
C PHE A 77 -8.84 -1.64 17.12
N GLY A 78 -8.09 -1.58 18.23
CA GLY A 78 -8.66 -1.71 19.57
C GLY A 78 -9.18 -0.39 20.16
N THR A 79 -8.54 0.73 19.83
CA THR A 79 -8.88 2.04 20.41
C THR A 79 -9.95 2.79 19.62
N ASN A 80 -9.78 2.95 18.32
CA ASN A 80 -10.65 3.78 17.48
C ASN A 80 -11.72 2.98 16.73
N TRP A 81 -11.51 1.69 16.54
CA TRP A 81 -12.34 0.80 15.72
C TRP A 81 -12.77 -0.45 16.48
N SER A 82 -13.18 -0.29 17.74
CA SER A 82 -13.51 -1.42 18.61
C SER A 82 -14.74 -2.22 18.12
N TYR A 83 -15.74 -1.57 17.56
CA TYR A 83 -16.89 -2.28 16.98
C TYR A 83 -16.50 -3.09 15.74
N TYR A 84 -15.60 -2.54 14.90
CA TYR A 84 -15.00 -3.32 13.82
C TYR A 84 -14.30 -4.56 14.35
N SER A 85 -13.40 -4.41 15.34
CA SER A 85 -12.64 -5.51 15.93
C SER A 85 -13.54 -6.54 16.60
N HIS A 86 -14.64 -6.11 17.21
CA HIS A 86 -15.63 -7.02 17.77
C HIS A 86 -16.39 -7.79 16.68
N TYR A 87 -16.75 -7.14 15.59
CA TYR A 87 -17.58 -7.70 14.52
C TYR A 87 -16.84 -8.73 13.66
N VAL A 88 -15.50 -8.61 13.51
CA VAL A 88 -14.69 -9.46 12.61
C VAL A 88 -13.44 -10.06 13.26
N GLY A 89 -13.41 -10.11 14.61
CA GLY A 89 -12.20 -10.39 15.37
C GLY A 89 -11.49 -11.70 15.03
N ASP A 90 -12.22 -12.76 14.74
CA ASP A 90 -11.63 -14.06 14.36
C ASP A 90 -11.13 -14.12 12.92
N ILE A 91 -11.73 -13.36 12.00
CA ILE A 91 -11.31 -13.33 10.59
C ILE A 91 -10.12 -12.41 10.39
N PHE A 92 -10.22 -11.17 10.90
CA PHE A 92 -9.19 -10.15 10.75
C PHE A 92 -8.00 -10.41 11.68
N GLY A 93 -8.27 -10.89 12.89
CA GLY A 93 -7.25 -11.13 13.90
C GLY A 93 -6.33 -12.32 13.61
N ALA A 94 -6.79 -13.34 12.89
CA ALA A 94 -5.97 -14.51 12.58
C ALA A 94 -4.74 -14.16 11.70
N PRO A 95 -4.87 -13.47 10.55
CA PRO A 95 -3.73 -12.99 9.79
C PRO A 95 -2.80 -12.07 10.59
N LEU A 96 -3.33 -11.14 11.39
CA LEU A 96 -2.52 -10.23 12.21
C LEU A 96 -1.74 -10.98 13.30
N ALA A 97 -2.36 -11.98 13.95
CA ALA A 97 -1.68 -12.80 14.94
C ALA A 97 -0.53 -13.62 14.32
N ILE A 98 -0.73 -14.17 13.13
CA ILE A 98 0.33 -14.90 12.41
C ILE A 98 1.43 -13.93 11.96
N GLU A 99 1.08 -12.74 11.51
CA GLU A 99 2.04 -11.69 11.17
C GLU A 99 2.93 -11.39 12.38
N GLY A 100 2.34 -11.03 13.52
CA GLY A 100 3.07 -10.69 14.73
C GLY A 100 3.94 -11.82 15.25
N LEU A 101 3.40 -13.05 15.34
CA LEU A 101 4.11 -14.20 15.90
C LEU A 101 5.18 -14.78 14.96
N MET A 102 4.97 -14.74 13.65
CA MET A 102 5.88 -15.37 12.68
C MET A 102 6.73 -14.34 11.95
N ALA A 103 6.11 -13.39 11.25
CA ALA A 103 6.81 -12.48 10.38
C ALA A 103 7.60 -11.42 11.16
N PHE A 104 6.96 -10.73 12.11
CA PHE A 104 7.61 -9.67 12.90
C PHE A 104 8.74 -10.21 13.79
N PHE A 105 8.56 -11.35 14.48
CA PHE A 105 9.64 -11.94 15.28
C PHE A 105 10.78 -12.45 14.40
N LEU A 106 10.50 -13.03 13.26
CA LEU A 106 11.52 -13.42 12.29
C LEU A 106 12.29 -12.19 11.81
N GLU A 107 11.60 -11.16 11.37
CA GLU A 107 12.18 -9.94 10.86
C GLU A 107 13.04 -9.23 11.92
N SER A 108 12.52 -8.97 13.10
CA SER A 108 13.24 -8.27 14.18
C SER A 108 14.46 -9.03 14.66
N THR A 109 14.39 -10.37 14.76
CA THR A 109 15.52 -11.22 15.15
C THR A 109 16.64 -11.16 14.11
N PHE A 110 16.31 -11.32 12.83
CA PHE A 110 17.31 -11.35 11.77
C PHE A 110 17.83 -9.96 11.40
N VAL A 111 17.07 -8.89 11.60
CA VAL A 111 17.59 -7.52 11.51
C VAL A 111 18.69 -7.28 12.55
N GLY A 112 18.51 -7.75 13.77
CA GLY A 112 19.56 -7.70 14.79
C GLY A 112 20.83 -8.45 14.37
N LEU A 113 20.69 -9.66 13.83
CA LEU A 113 21.82 -10.44 13.31
C LEU A 113 22.45 -9.81 12.05
N PHE A 114 21.66 -9.18 11.18
CA PHE A 114 22.18 -8.44 10.03
C PHE A 114 23.12 -7.32 10.44
N PHE A 115 22.78 -6.54 11.48
CA PHE A 115 23.64 -5.44 11.92
C PHE A 115 24.83 -5.89 12.77
N PHE A 116 24.68 -6.92 13.59
CA PHE A 116 25.69 -7.32 14.60
C PHE A 116 26.40 -8.64 14.27
N GLY A 117 26.02 -9.30 13.17
CA GLY A 117 26.54 -10.61 12.77
C GLY A 117 27.80 -10.60 11.89
N TRP A 118 28.21 -9.44 11.36
CA TRP A 118 29.30 -9.35 10.37
C TRP A 118 30.62 -9.98 10.78
N ASP A 119 30.96 -9.91 12.06
CA ASP A 119 32.21 -10.45 12.64
C ASP A 119 32.01 -11.78 13.38
N ARG A 120 30.78 -12.26 13.47
CA ARG A 120 30.40 -13.47 14.23
C ARG A 120 29.96 -14.63 13.30
N LEU A 121 29.42 -14.30 12.15
CA LEU A 121 28.88 -15.26 11.19
C LEU A 121 29.81 -15.43 9.99
N GLY A 122 29.84 -16.65 9.44
CA GLY A 122 30.47 -16.88 8.15
C GLY A 122 29.71 -16.13 7.02
N LYS A 123 30.40 -15.85 5.91
CA LYS A 123 29.84 -15.09 4.78
C LYS A 123 28.48 -15.65 4.27
N VAL A 124 28.37 -16.98 4.12
CA VAL A 124 27.15 -17.64 3.67
C VAL A 124 26.04 -17.55 4.74
N GLN A 125 26.40 -17.70 6.01
CA GLN A 125 25.44 -17.59 7.11
C GLN A 125 24.87 -16.15 7.21
N HIS A 126 25.71 -15.13 7.05
CA HIS A 126 25.27 -13.73 7.08
C HIS A 126 24.37 -13.43 5.87
N MET A 127 24.74 -13.90 4.68
CA MET A 127 23.88 -13.80 3.49
C MET A 127 22.50 -14.46 3.72
N ALA A 128 22.46 -15.64 4.35
CA ALA A 128 21.20 -16.29 4.71
C ALA A 128 20.37 -15.43 5.67
N VAL A 129 21.00 -14.79 6.66
CA VAL A 129 20.35 -13.83 7.55
C VAL A 129 19.71 -12.67 6.76
N THR A 130 20.43 -12.10 5.80
CA THR A 130 19.90 -10.99 4.96
C THR A 130 18.72 -11.43 4.10
N TRP A 131 18.75 -12.64 3.56
CA TRP A 131 17.60 -13.23 2.86
C TRP A 131 16.41 -13.48 3.80
N LEU A 132 16.66 -13.89 5.05
CA LEU A 132 15.60 -14.07 6.04
C LEU A 132 14.97 -12.73 6.48
N VAL A 133 15.74 -11.64 6.52
CA VAL A 133 15.18 -10.28 6.69
C VAL A 133 14.26 -9.95 5.53
N ALA A 134 14.71 -10.14 4.29
CA ALA A 134 13.89 -9.86 3.11
C ALA A 134 12.63 -10.73 3.06
N LEU A 135 12.73 -12.01 3.44
CA LEU A 135 11.59 -12.91 3.52
C LEU A 135 10.62 -12.49 4.63
N GLY A 136 11.12 -12.12 5.81
CA GLY A 136 10.31 -11.65 6.94
C GLY A 136 9.46 -10.44 6.57
N SER A 137 10.08 -9.42 5.97
CA SER A 137 9.36 -8.21 5.50
C SER A 137 8.27 -8.54 4.49
N ASN A 138 8.52 -9.49 3.59
CA ASN A 138 7.51 -9.90 2.59
C ASN A 138 6.39 -10.74 3.22
N LEU A 139 6.70 -11.60 4.19
CA LEU A 139 5.68 -12.36 4.92
C LEU A 139 4.81 -11.46 5.79
N SER A 140 5.38 -10.43 6.41
CA SER A 140 4.61 -9.40 7.11
C SER A 140 3.63 -8.72 6.16
N ALA A 141 4.10 -8.24 5.00
CA ALA A 141 3.24 -7.68 3.97
C ALA A 141 2.15 -8.65 3.49
N LEU A 142 2.45 -9.95 3.35
CA LEU A 142 1.47 -10.95 2.94
C LEU A 142 0.30 -11.03 3.92
N TRP A 143 0.57 -11.19 5.22
CA TRP A 143 -0.47 -11.37 6.21
C TRP A 143 -1.33 -10.12 6.39
N ILE A 144 -0.73 -8.94 6.40
CA ILE A 144 -1.47 -7.67 6.43
C ILE A 144 -2.36 -7.52 5.20
N LEU A 145 -1.86 -7.90 4.01
CA LEU A 145 -2.63 -7.79 2.77
C LEU A 145 -3.69 -8.90 2.59
N VAL A 146 -3.53 -10.05 3.24
CA VAL A 146 -4.62 -11.03 3.38
C VAL A 146 -5.78 -10.42 4.18
N ALA A 147 -5.49 -9.79 5.32
CA ALA A 147 -6.50 -9.11 6.12
C ALA A 147 -7.16 -7.95 5.35
N ASN A 148 -6.38 -7.09 4.72
CA ASN A 148 -6.89 -5.96 3.91
C ASN A 148 -7.66 -6.43 2.66
N GLY A 149 -7.20 -7.50 2.01
CA GLY A 149 -7.88 -8.09 0.86
C GLY A 149 -9.27 -8.63 1.22
N TRP A 150 -9.40 -9.23 2.40
CA TRP A 150 -10.69 -9.65 2.91
C TRP A 150 -11.62 -8.44 3.17
N MET A 151 -11.12 -7.33 3.69
CA MET A 151 -11.93 -6.11 3.83
C MET A 151 -12.47 -5.59 2.49
N GLN A 152 -11.77 -5.87 1.40
CA GLN A 152 -12.17 -5.46 0.03
C GLN A 152 -13.11 -6.49 -0.63
N ASN A 153 -12.93 -7.78 -0.33
CA ASN A 153 -13.69 -8.90 -0.83
C ASN A 153 -13.97 -9.90 0.31
N PRO A 154 -15.05 -9.75 1.08
CA PRO A 154 -15.29 -10.52 2.31
C PRO A 154 -15.84 -11.93 2.05
N ILE A 155 -15.07 -12.74 1.33
CA ILE A 155 -15.33 -14.17 1.12
C ILE A 155 -14.88 -15.01 2.32
N ALA A 156 -15.19 -16.31 2.31
CA ALA A 156 -14.78 -17.28 3.35
C ALA A 156 -15.28 -16.95 4.75
N SER A 157 -16.35 -16.18 4.86
CA SER A 157 -16.97 -15.78 6.12
C SER A 157 -18.48 -15.74 6.01
N ASP A 158 -19.16 -15.93 7.12
CA ASP A 158 -20.63 -15.86 7.20
C ASP A 158 -21.07 -15.11 8.46
N PHE A 159 -22.21 -14.42 8.36
CA PHE A 159 -22.78 -13.71 9.50
C PHE A 159 -23.56 -14.65 10.39
N ASN A 160 -23.20 -14.69 11.66
CA ASN A 160 -23.91 -15.44 12.70
C ASN A 160 -24.79 -14.49 13.53
N PHE A 161 -26.11 -14.67 13.45
CA PHE A 161 -27.07 -13.83 14.16
C PHE A 161 -27.11 -14.09 15.67
N GLU A 162 -26.61 -15.23 16.15
CA GLU A 162 -26.56 -15.56 17.60
C GLU A 162 -25.39 -14.80 18.27
N THR A 163 -24.24 -14.76 17.63
CA THR A 163 -23.06 -14.04 18.13
C THR A 163 -22.98 -12.58 17.66
N MET A 164 -23.80 -12.21 16.69
CA MET A 164 -23.79 -10.88 16.03
C MET A 164 -22.44 -10.52 15.43
N ARG A 165 -21.75 -11.51 14.85
CA ARG A 165 -20.40 -11.37 14.26
C ARG A 165 -20.35 -12.02 12.89
N MET A 166 -19.38 -11.57 12.11
CA MET A 166 -18.89 -12.36 10.99
C MET A 166 -17.95 -13.44 11.53
N GLU A 167 -18.17 -14.66 11.11
CA GLU A 167 -17.37 -15.82 11.52
C GLU A 167 -16.64 -16.41 10.32
N MET A 168 -15.40 -16.87 10.55
CA MET A 168 -14.58 -17.47 9.50
C MET A 168 -15.10 -18.88 9.19
N VAL A 169 -15.37 -19.13 7.89
CA VAL A 169 -15.81 -20.44 7.39
C VAL A 169 -14.63 -21.25 6.88
N SER A 170 -13.65 -20.59 6.22
CA SER A 170 -12.51 -21.28 5.60
C SER A 170 -11.26 -20.41 5.64
N PHE A 171 -10.25 -20.82 6.41
CA PHE A 171 -8.96 -20.12 6.47
C PHE A 171 -8.19 -20.20 5.15
N SER A 172 -8.25 -21.32 4.45
CA SER A 172 -7.57 -21.49 3.16
C SER A 172 -8.14 -20.56 2.09
N GLU A 173 -9.48 -20.41 2.02
CA GLU A 173 -10.11 -19.49 1.08
C GLU A 173 -9.84 -18.02 1.45
N LEU A 174 -9.73 -17.69 2.74
CA LEU A 174 -9.33 -16.38 3.21
C LEU A 174 -7.93 -16.02 2.69
N VAL A 175 -6.96 -16.92 2.86
CA VAL A 175 -5.57 -16.71 2.41
C VAL A 175 -5.47 -16.68 0.88
N LEU A 176 -6.24 -17.51 0.19
CA LEU A 176 -6.27 -17.59 -1.27
C LEU A 176 -7.26 -16.62 -1.93
N ASN A 177 -7.78 -15.66 -1.19
CA ASN A 177 -8.64 -14.61 -1.72
C ASN A 177 -7.97 -13.91 -2.92
N PRO A 178 -8.57 -13.93 -4.14
CA PRO A 178 -7.95 -13.38 -5.35
C PRO A 178 -7.53 -11.92 -5.18
N VAL A 179 -8.39 -11.10 -4.55
CA VAL A 179 -8.08 -9.69 -4.28
C VAL A 179 -6.87 -9.54 -3.36
N ALA A 180 -6.76 -10.38 -2.32
CA ALA A 180 -5.60 -10.37 -1.41
C ALA A 180 -4.30 -10.74 -2.14
N GLN A 181 -4.34 -11.77 -2.98
CA GLN A 181 -3.17 -12.24 -3.74
C GLN A 181 -2.67 -11.18 -4.72
N VAL A 182 -3.56 -10.61 -5.52
CA VAL A 182 -3.19 -9.57 -6.48
C VAL A 182 -2.68 -8.31 -5.78
N LYS A 183 -3.32 -7.89 -4.69
CA LYS A 183 -2.85 -6.77 -3.87
C LYS A 183 -1.47 -7.02 -3.28
N PHE A 184 -1.21 -8.21 -2.78
CA PHE A 184 0.10 -8.57 -2.22
C PHE A 184 1.21 -8.41 -3.26
N VAL A 185 1.08 -9.06 -4.41
CA VAL A 185 2.14 -9.01 -5.42
C VAL A 185 2.31 -7.63 -6.02
N HIS A 186 1.22 -6.86 -6.20
CA HIS A 186 1.27 -5.47 -6.68
C HIS A 186 1.95 -4.55 -5.67
N THR A 187 1.58 -4.61 -4.39
CA THR A 187 2.15 -3.77 -3.31
C THR A 187 3.64 -4.07 -3.10
N VAL A 188 4.03 -5.35 -3.12
CA VAL A 188 5.43 -5.76 -3.00
C VAL A 188 6.24 -5.26 -4.21
N ALA A 189 5.73 -5.40 -5.44
CA ALA A 189 6.38 -4.88 -6.65
C ALA A 189 6.52 -3.34 -6.61
N ALA A 190 5.55 -2.63 -6.06
CA ALA A 190 5.64 -1.19 -5.82
C ALA A 190 6.74 -0.84 -4.81
N GLY A 191 6.86 -1.60 -3.72
CA GLY A 191 7.95 -1.47 -2.75
C GLY A 191 9.32 -1.74 -3.39
N TYR A 192 9.43 -2.74 -4.23
CA TYR A 192 10.66 -3.04 -4.97
C TYR A 192 11.05 -1.90 -5.91
N THR A 193 10.07 -1.30 -6.58
CA THR A 193 10.27 -0.12 -7.43
C THR A 193 10.74 1.08 -6.61
N CYS A 194 10.19 1.27 -5.39
CA CYS A 194 10.57 2.32 -4.46
C CYS A 194 12.03 2.17 -4.01
N GLY A 195 12.43 1.00 -3.52
CA GLY A 195 13.81 0.74 -3.10
C GLY A 195 14.81 0.89 -4.24
N ALA A 196 14.45 0.44 -5.45
CA ALA A 196 15.27 0.59 -6.64
C ALA A 196 15.46 2.08 -7.03
N MET A 197 14.38 2.87 -7.03
CA MET A 197 14.45 4.30 -7.36
C MET A 197 15.28 5.08 -6.35
N PHE A 198 15.15 4.74 -5.06
CA PHE A 198 15.95 5.35 -3.99
C PHE A 198 17.45 5.12 -4.20
N ILE A 199 17.86 3.87 -4.43
CA ILE A 199 19.27 3.53 -4.70
C ILE A 199 19.73 4.15 -6.02
N LEU A 200 18.92 4.11 -7.07
CA LEU A 200 19.23 4.70 -8.38
C LEU A 200 19.48 6.21 -8.28
N GLY A 201 18.60 6.91 -7.57
CA GLY A 201 18.68 8.35 -7.40
C GLY A 201 19.92 8.80 -6.59
N ILE A 202 20.20 8.15 -5.45
CA ILE A 202 21.39 8.46 -4.65
C ILE A 202 22.67 8.08 -5.39
N SER A 203 22.69 6.94 -6.10
CA SER A 203 23.82 6.57 -6.95
C SER A 203 24.07 7.61 -8.07
N SER A 204 22.98 8.13 -8.64
CA SER A 204 23.05 9.22 -9.64
C SER A 204 23.63 10.50 -9.05
N TYR A 205 23.31 10.84 -7.79
CA TYR A 205 23.92 11.97 -7.09
C TYR A 205 25.45 11.82 -6.99
N TYR A 206 25.96 10.62 -6.64
CA TYR A 206 27.41 10.40 -6.59
C TYR A 206 28.06 10.48 -7.97
N LEU A 207 27.40 9.94 -9.01
CA LEU A 207 27.87 10.03 -10.39
C LEU A 207 27.94 11.47 -10.89
N LEU A 208 26.93 12.29 -10.57
CA LEU A 208 26.92 13.73 -10.91
C LEU A 208 28.01 14.52 -10.20
N ARG A 209 28.39 14.11 -8.98
CA ARG A 209 29.44 14.73 -8.18
C ARG A 209 30.84 14.17 -8.48
N GLY A 210 30.95 13.13 -9.30
CA GLY A 210 32.23 12.46 -9.58
C GLY A 210 32.83 11.73 -8.38
N ARG A 211 32.00 11.39 -7.34
CA ARG A 211 32.44 10.74 -6.10
C ARG A 211 32.12 9.26 -6.12
N ASP A 212 32.95 8.46 -5.41
CA ASP A 212 32.67 7.05 -5.16
C ASP A 212 32.24 6.28 -6.41
N MET A 213 32.87 6.57 -7.55
CA MET A 213 32.46 6.14 -8.89
C MET A 213 32.28 4.62 -9.02
N ALA A 214 33.19 3.84 -8.41
CA ALA A 214 33.13 2.39 -8.46
C ALA A 214 31.92 1.83 -7.70
N PHE A 215 31.60 2.40 -6.55
CA PHE A 215 30.44 2.12 -5.73
C PHE A 215 29.15 2.54 -6.47
N ALA A 216 29.11 3.79 -6.93
CA ALA A 216 27.95 4.39 -7.56
C ALA A 216 27.53 3.65 -8.85
N LYS A 217 28.49 3.28 -9.71
CA LYS A 217 28.19 2.53 -10.94
C LYS A 217 27.60 1.15 -10.67
N ARG A 218 28.09 0.44 -9.65
CA ARG A 218 27.56 -0.89 -9.26
C ARG A 218 26.18 -0.81 -8.64
N SER A 219 26.00 0.14 -7.71
CA SER A 219 24.69 0.39 -7.10
C SER A 219 23.65 0.81 -8.15
N PHE A 220 24.03 1.71 -9.07
CA PHE A 220 23.19 2.12 -10.19
C PHE A 220 22.80 0.94 -11.09
N ALA A 221 23.77 0.06 -11.44
CA ALA A 221 23.50 -1.09 -12.29
C ALA A 221 22.53 -2.08 -11.64
N ILE A 222 22.73 -2.42 -10.36
CA ILE A 222 21.82 -3.30 -9.62
C ILE A 222 20.44 -2.67 -9.53
N ALA A 223 20.34 -1.41 -9.14
CA ALA A 223 19.08 -0.70 -8.98
C ALA A 223 18.33 -0.54 -10.32
N ALA A 224 19.03 -0.22 -11.41
CA ALA A 224 18.41 -0.08 -12.73
C ALA A 224 17.87 -1.42 -13.26
N SER A 225 18.59 -2.51 -13.06
CA SER A 225 18.16 -3.85 -13.51
C SER A 225 17.00 -4.38 -12.68
N PHE A 226 17.10 -4.30 -11.36
CA PHE A 226 16.04 -4.72 -10.46
C PHE A 226 14.80 -3.83 -10.60
N GLY A 227 14.98 -2.51 -10.68
CA GLY A 227 13.90 -1.56 -10.83
C GLY A 227 13.17 -1.67 -12.18
N MET A 228 13.86 -2.04 -13.25
CA MET A 228 13.22 -2.31 -14.54
C MET A 228 12.27 -3.51 -14.45
N ALA A 229 12.70 -4.59 -13.82
CA ALA A 229 11.86 -5.75 -13.58
C ALA A 229 10.67 -5.41 -12.65
N ALA A 230 10.95 -4.67 -11.56
CA ALA A 230 9.93 -4.29 -10.59
C ALA A 230 8.86 -3.37 -11.20
N VAL A 231 9.24 -2.36 -11.99
CA VAL A 231 8.28 -1.43 -12.59
C VAL A 231 7.42 -2.11 -13.67
N LEU A 232 7.97 -3.04 -14.43
CA LEU A 232 7.18 -3.85 -15.36
C LEU A 232 6.20 -4.74 -14.61
N SER A 233 6.64 -5.37 -13.53
CA SER A 233 5.78 -6.20 -12.68
C SER A 233 4.65 -5.37 -12.07
N VAL A 234 4.92 -4.19 -11.52
CA VAL A 234 3.89 -3.36 -10.89
C VAL A 234 2.82 -2.89 -11.90
N ILE A 235 3.21 -2.65 -13.18
CA ILE A 235 2.26 -2.28 -14.22
C ILE A 235 1.35 -3.46 -14.58
N VAL A 236 1.91 -4.63 -14.83
CA VAL A 236 1.13 -5.83 -15.17
C VAL A 236 0.22 -6.26 -14.01
N LEU A 237 0.73 -6.24 -12.77
CA LEU A 237 -0.04 -6.59 -11.60
C LEU A 237 -1.07 -5.53 -11.22
N GLY A 238 -0.84 -4.27 -11.61
CA GLY A 238 -1.80 -3.18 -11.48
C GLY A 238 -2.99 -3.35 -12.42
N ASP A 239 -2.74 -3.78 -13.66
CA ASP A 239 -3.78 -4.14 -14.62
C ASP A 239 -4.65 -5.30 -14.09
N GLU A 240 -4.01 -6.36 -13.57
CA GLU A 240 -4.71 -7.48 -12.93
C GLU A 240 -5.57 -7.03 -11.74
N SER A 241 -5.03 -6.14 -10.90
CA SER A 241 -5.77 -5.57 -9.77
C SER A 241 -6.99 -4.76 -10.23
N GLY A 242 -6.89 -4.06 -11.35
CA GLY A 242 -8.00 -3.33 -11.97
C GLY A 242 -9.09 -4.27 -12.48
N TYR A 243 -8.71 -5.37 -13.09
CA TYR A 243 -9.61 -6.40 -13.59
C TYR A 243 -10.40 -7.08 -12.46
N GLU A 244 -9.71 -7.58 -11.42
CA GLU A 244 -10.36 -8.15 -10.23
C GLU A 244 -11.32 -7.16 -9.55
N MET A 245 -10.95 -5.87 -9.50
CA MET A 245 -11.81 -4.83 -8.95
C MET A 245 -13.09 -4.64 -9.79
N GLY A 246 -13.02 -4.82 -11.11
CA GLY A 246 -14.17 -4.76 -12.01
C GLY A 246 -15.25 -5.79 -11.68
N ASP A 247 -14.84 -6.97 -11.21
CA ASP A 247 -15.78 -8.03 -10.82
C ASP A 247 -16.32 -7.84 -9.40
N VAL A 248 -15.45 -7.47 -8.45
CA VAL A 248 -15.78 -7.47 -7.01
C VAL A 248 -16.23 -6.10 -6.49
N GLN A 249 -15.70 -5.00 -7.02
CA GLN A 249 -15.93 -3.63 -6.53
C GLN A 249 -16.31 -2.68 -7.67
N LYS A 250 -17.41 -2.98 -8.36
CA LYS A 250 -17.89 -2.22 -9.54
C LYS A 250 -18.04 -0.72 -9.26
N THR A 251 -18.56 -0.36 -8.08
CA THR A 251 -18.72 1.05 -7.66
C THR A 251 -17.38 1.78 -7.60
N LYS A 252 -16.33 1.12 -7.07
CA LYS A 252 -14.98 1.69 -7.03
C LYS A 252 -14.42 1.86 -8.43
N LEU A 253 -14.55 0.86 -9.30
CA LEU A 253 -14.10 0.94 -10.69
C LEU A 253 -14.79 2.11 -11.41
N ALA A 254 -16.10 2.20 -11.34
CA ALA A 254 -16.87 3.28 -11.96
C ALA A 254 -16.46 4.67 -11.41
N ALA A 255 -16.15 4.77 -10.10
CA ALA A 255 -15.73 6.00 -9.47
C ALA A 255 -14.31 6.46 -9.88
N ILE A 256 -13.33 5.54 -9.99
CA ILE A 256 -11.97 5.89 -10.44
C ILE A 256 -11.90 6.26 -11.91
N GLU A 257 -12.87 5.77 -12.70
CA GLU A 257 -12.98 6.08 -14.12
C GLU A 257 -13.94 7.25 -14.41
N ALA A 258 -14.64 7.73 -13.37
CA ALA A 258 -15.70 8.75 -13.48
C ALA A 258 -16.79 8.37 -14.49
N GLU A 259 -17.18 7.09 -14.45
CA GLU A 259 -18.24 6.54 -15.28
C GLU A 259 -19.60 6.74 -14.60
N TRP A 260 -20.30 7.81 -14.99
CA TRP A 260 -21.60 8.14 -14.44
C TRP A 260 -22.74 7.35 -15.08
N GLU A 261 -22.68 7.19 -16.39
CA GLU A 261 -23.65 6.42 -17.18
C GLU A 261 -23.07 5.08 -17.58
N THR A 262 -23.91 4.07 -17.69
CA THR A 262 -23.49 2.78 -18.25
C THR A 262 -23.09 2.95 -19.71
N GLN A 263 -21.84 2.64 -20.02
CA GLN A 263 -21.35 2.68 -21.38
C GLN A 263 -21.62 1.35 -22.09
N PRO A 264 -22.31 1.38 -23.23
CA PRO A 264 -22.43 0.20 -24.09
C PRO A 264 -21.03 -0.20 -24.59
N ALA A 265 -20.86 -1.48 -24.90
CA ALA A 265 -19.65 -1.95 -25.53
C ALA A 265 -19.51 -1.40 -26.96
N PRO A 266 -18.30 -0.98 -27.36
CA PRO A 266 -17.03 -0.93 -26.60
C PRO A 266 -16.88 0.36 -25.78
N ALA A 267 -16.62 0.21 -24.49
CA ALA A 267 -16.52 1.35 -23.57
C ALA A 267 -15.25 2.20 -23.82
N ALA A 268 -15.41 3.53 -23.78
CA ALA A 268 -14.33 4.50 -23.97
C ALA A 268 -13.66 4.85 -22.62
N PHE A 269 -12.36 4.99 -22.62
CA PHE A 269 -11.58 5.41 -21.45
C PHE A 269 -11.51 6.92 -21.34
N THR A 270 -11.92 7.49 -20.23
CA THR A 270 -11.80 8.93 -19.97
C THR A 270 -10.38 9.27 -19.52
N LEU A 271 -9.50 9.64 -20.46
CA LEU A 271 -8.11 9.98 -20.19
C LEU A 271 -8.00 11.22 -19.29
N PHE A 272 -8.77 12.26 -19.60
CA PHE A 272 -8.88 13.47 -18.80
C PHE A 272 -10.33 13.88 -18.68
N GLY A 273 -10.78 14.22 -17.48
CA GLY A 273 -12.14 14.68 -17.21
C GLY A 273 -12.20 15.54 -15.97
N ILE A 274 -13.28 16.28 -15.81
CA ILE A 274 -13.58 17.08 -14.61
C ILE A 274 -14.92 16.56 -14.06
N PRO A 275 -14.90 15.57 -13.15
CA PRO A 275 -16.11 15.02 -12.57
C PRO A 275 -16.85 16.05 -11.70
N ASP A 276 -18.17 16.12 -11.87
CA ASP A 276 -19.08 16.91 -11.06
C ASP A 276 -20.01 15.96 -10.29
N GLN A 277 -19.83 15.91 -8.96
CA GLN A 277 -20.58 15.00 -8.08
C GLN A 277 -22.07 15.37 -8.00
N ASP A 278 -22.38 16.67 -7.98
CA ASP A 278 -23.74 17.14 -7.78
C ASP A 278 -24.59 16.93 -9.02
N LYS A 279 -24.00 17.12 -10.20
CA LYS A 279 -24.66 16.88 -11.48
C LYS A 279 -24.56 15.44 -11.94
N GLN A 280 -23.67 14.64 -11.35
CA GLN A 280 -23.38 13.28 -11.75
C GLN A 280 -23.01 13.16 -13.24
N GLU A 281 -22.11 14.04 -13.67
CA GLU A 281 -21.58 14.10 -15.03
C GLU A 281 -20.13 14.59 -15.06
N ASN A 282 -19.48 14.48 -16.21
CA ASN A 282 -18.17 15.08 -16.45
C ASN A 282 -18.36 16.38 -17.23
N ASN A 283 -18.03 17.54 -16.62
CA ASN A 283 -18.13 18.86 -17.25
C ASN A 283 -17.26 18.97 -18.53
N PHE A 284 -16.16 18.25 -18.57
CA PHE A 284 -15.26 18.13 -19.72
C PHE A 284 -14.66 16.73 -19.72
N ALA A 285 -14.55 16.09 -20.89
CA ALA A 285 -13.92 14.78 -21.00
C ALA A 285 -13.18 14.64 -22.34
N ILE A 286 -11.96 14.12 -22.28
CA ILE A 286 -11.21 13.61 -23.42
C ILE A 286 -11.20 12.10 -23.30
N GLN A 287 -11.78 11.41 -24.28
CA GLN A 287 -11.96 9.97 -24.24
C GLN A 287 -11.14 9.27 -25.33
N ILE A 288 -10.63 8.08 -24.99
CA ILE A 288 -9.98 7.16 -25.92
C ILE A 288 -10.97 6.01 -26.18
N PRO A 289 -11.48 5.87 -27.44
CA PRO A 289 -12.43 4.82 -27.77
C PRO A 289 -11.85 3.42 -27.49
N TYR A 290 -12.69 2.46 -27.14
CA TYR A 290 -12.38 1.04 -26.89
C TYR A 290 -11.49 0.74 -25.67
N ALA A 291 -10.77 1.71 -25.14
CA ALA A 291 -9.71 1.46 -24.17
C ALA A 291 -10.23 0.98 -22.82
N LEU A 292 -11.36 1.51 -22.32
CA LEU A 292 -11.90 1.11 -21.01
C LEU A 292 -12.42 -0.34 -21.04
N GLY A 293 -13.10 -0.76 -22.10
CA GLY A 293 -13.56 -2.14 -22.24
C GLY A 293 -12.39 -3.13 -22.17
N ILE A 294 -11.28 -2.84 -22.86
CA ILE A 294 -10.08 -3.69 -22.84
C ILE A 294 -9.45 -3.74 -21.44
N ILE A 295 -9.34 -2.60 -20.77
CA ILE A 295 -8.69 -2.49 -19.45
C ILE A 295 -9.59 -3.10 -18.36
N ALA A 296 -10.86 -2.74 -18.30
CA ALA A 296 -11.75 -3.10 -17.20
C ALA A 296 -12.40 -4.49 -17.35
N THR A 297 -12.70 -4.92 -18.57
CA THR A 297 -13.44 -6.18 -18.82
C THR A 297 -12.70 -7.18 -19.70
N ARG A 298 -11.50 -6.83 -20.19
CA ARG A 298 -10.71 -7.62 -21.18
C ARG A 298 -11.56 -8.02 -22.40
N SER A 299 -12.60 -7.26 -22.67
CA SER A 299 -13.57 -7.50 -23.73
C SER A 299 -13.94 -6.20 -24.43
N VAL A 300 -14.23 -6.30 -25.72
CA VAL A 300 -14.81 -5.20 -26.51
C VAL A 300 -16.33 -5.29 -26.61
N ASP A 301 -16.91 -6.38 -26.08
CA ASP A 301 -18.33 -6.69 -26.19
C ASP A 301 -19.09 -6.59 -24.86
N THR A 302 -18.37 -6.31 -23.76
CA THR A 302 -18.96 -6.20 -22.42
C THR A 302 -19.18 -4.73 -22.05
N PRO A 303 -20.39 -4.33 -21.63
CA PRO A 303 -20.66 -2.98 -21.16
C PRO A 303 -19.98 -2.72 -19.81
N VAL A 304 -19.63 -1.46 -19.53
CA VAL A 304 -19.15 -1.00 -18.23
C VAL A 304 -20.28 -0.27 -17.51
N ILE A 305 -20.68 -0.80 -16.35
CA ILE A 305 -21.81 -0.26 -15.57
C ILE A 305 -21.40 1.06 -14.92
N GLY A 306 -22.25 2.10 -15.13
CA GLY A 306 -22.06 3.42 -14.55
C GLY A 306 -22.62 3.58 -13.14
N LEU A 307 -22.17 4.64 -12.45
CA LEU A 307 -22.55 4.93 -11.07
C LEU A 307 -24.07 5.12 -10.88
N LYS A 308 -24.78 5.70 -11.86
CA LYS A 308 -26.24 5.91 -11.74
C LYS A 308 -27.00 4.60 -11.66
N ASP A 309 -26.66 3.63 -12.52
CA ASP A 309 -27.31 2.31 -12.49
C ASP A 309 -26.90 1.51 -11.23
N LEU A 310 -25.66 1.65 -10.76
CA LEU A 310 -25.24 1.08 -9.48
C LEU A 310 -26.01 1.67 -8.30
N MET A 311 -26.28 2.98 -8.29
CA MET A 311 -27.09 3.62 -7.25
C MET A 311 -28.52 3.09 -7.22
N VAL A 312 -29.14 2.81 -8.37
CA VAL A 312 -30.47 2.16 -8.42
C VAL A 312 -30.42 0.78 -7.78
N GLN A 313 -29.39 -0.03 -8.08
CA GLN A 313 -29.18 -1.33 -7.44
C GLN A 313 -28.94 -1.19 -5.92
N HIS A 314 -28.17 -0.18 -5.49
CA HIS A 314 -27.92 0.08 -4.07
C HIS A 314 -29.20 0.47 -3.32
N GLU A 315 -30.10 1.26 -3.93
CA GLU A 315 -31.39 1.59 -3.31
C GLU A 315 -32.25 0.34 -3.08
N GLU A 316 -32.31 -0.56 -4.05
CA GLU A 316 -33.02 -1.84 -3.89
C GLU A 316 -32.40 -2.68 -2.77
N ARG A 317 -31.07 -2.76 -2.73
CA ARG A 317 -30.35 -3.49 -1.68
C ARG A 317 -30.53 -2.86 -0.29
N ILE A 318 -30.61 -1.51 -0.19
CA ILE A 318 -30.92 -0.81 1.06
C ILE A 318 -32.32 -1.22 1.57
N ARG A 319 -33.32 -1.25 0.68
CA ARG A 319 -34.70 -1.69 1.03
C ARG A 319 -34.76 -3.16 1.44
N ASN A 320 -34.03 -4.04 0.76
CA ASN A 320 -33.88 -5.43 1.16
C ASN A 320 -33.15 -5.56 2.51
N GLY A 321 -32.12 -4.77 2.74
CA GLY A 321 -31.38 -4.71 4.00
C GLY A 321 -32.23 -4.23 5.19
N MET A 322 -33.19 -3.33 4.98
CA MET A 322 -34.16 -2.95 6.00
C MET A 322 -35.01 -4.14 6.43
N LYS A 323 -35.50 -4.94 5.47
CA LYS A 323 -36.27 -6.17 5.77
C LYS A 323 -35.39 -7.21 6.47
N ALA A 324 -34.15 -7.40 6.02
CA ALA A 324 -33.19 -8.29 6.68
C ALA A 324 -32.93 -7.86 8.12
N TYR A 325 -32.83 -6.55 8.37
CA TYR A 325 -32.66 -6.01 9.71
C TYR A 325 -33.88 -6.27 10.62
N GLN A 326 -35.09 -6.11 10.11
CA GLN A 326 -36.31 -6.43 10.82
C GLN A 326 -36.36 -7.93 11.21
N LEU A 327 -36.08 -8.85 10.26
CA LEU A 327 -36.02 -10.28 10.53
C LEU A 327 -34.94 -10.63 11.56
N LEU A 328 -33.81 -9.94 11.53
CA LEU A 328 -32.74 -10.09 12.52
C LEU A 328 -33.24 -9.71 13.93
N GLU A 329 -33.98 -8.62 14.07
CA GLU A 329 -34.55 -8.20 15.35
C GLU A 329 -35.56 -9.23 15.88
N GLU A 330 -36.38 -9.81 15.00
CA GLU A 330 -37.30 -10.89 15.37
C GLU A 330 -36.59 -12.17 15.87
N LEU A 331 -35.50 -12.55 15.18
CA LEU A 331 -34.64 -13.68 15.60
C LEU A 331 -33.97 -13.39 16.97
N ARG A 332 -33.50 -12.17 17.17
CA ARG A 332 -32.91 -11.74 18.46
C ARG A 332 -33.92 -11.67 19.60
N ALA A 333 -35.17 -11.37 19.29
CA ALA A 333 -36.25 -11.40 20.27
C ALA A 333 -36.65 -12.82 20.67
N GLY A 334 -36.01 -13.85 20.11
CA GLY A 334 -36.21 -15.27 20.46
C GLY A 334 -37.19 -16.01 19.55
N SER A 335 -37.46 -15.49 18.34
CA SER A 335 -38.28 -16.23 17.37
C SER A 335 -37.59 -17.53 16.96
N THR A 336 -38.36 -18.65 17.08
CA THR A 336 -37.92 -19.98 16.65
C THR A 336 -38.56 -20.39 15.32
N ASP A 337 -39.27 -19.47 14.67
CA ASP A 337 -39.90 -19.71 13.38
C ASP A 337 -38.87 -19.95 12.29
N GLN A 338 -38.90 -21.16 11.72
CA GLN A 338 -38.01 -21.55 10.65
C GLN A 338 -38.19 -20.67 9.38
N ASN A 339 -39.41 -20.19 9.13
CA ASN A 339 -39.67 -19.32 7.99
C ASN A 339 -38.95 -17.95 8.12
N VAL A 340 -38.93 -17.37 9.34
CA VAL A 340 -38.19 -16.12 9.62
C VAL A 340 -36.70 -16.34 9.40
N ARG A 341 -36.16 -17.48 9.86
CA ARG A 341 -34.75 -17.84 9.70
C ARG A 341 -34.37 -18.02 8.22
N ASP A 342 -35.20 -18.72 7.44
CA ASP A 342 -34.97 -18.97 6.03
C ASP A 342 -35.05 -17.67 5.21
N GLN A 343 -36.03 -16.81 5.53
CA GLN A 343 -36.12 -15.47 4.90
C GLN A 343 -34.92 -14.60 5.24
N PHE A 344 -34.46 -14.57 6.50
CA PHE A 344 -33.25 -13.86 6.90
C PHE A 344 -32.05 -14.37 6.13
N ASN A 345 -31.83 -15.67 6.06
CA ASN A 345 -30.70 -16.26 5.33
C ASN A 345 -30.69 -15.91 3.84
N SER A 346 -31.86 -15.75 3.22
CA SER A 346 -31.96 -15.33 1.83
C SER A 346 -31.61 -13.86 1.59
N MET A 347 -31.78 -12.99 2.61
CA MET A 347 -31.60 -11.55 2.53
C MET A 347 -30.36 -11.04 3.29
N LYS A 348 -29.71 -11.86 4.12
CA LYS A 348 -28.61 -11.43 5.00
C LYS A 348 -27.42 -10.76 4.26
N LYS A 349 -27.22 -11.07 2.98
CA LYS A 349 -26.20 -10.43 2.12
C LYS A 349 -26.43 -8.93 1.93
N ASP A 350 -27.67 -8.46 2.08
CA ASP A 350 -28.02 -7.05 1.95
C ASP A 350 -28.11 -6.33 3.31
N LEU A 351 -27.87 -7.05 4.43
CA LEU A 351 -27.92 -6.49 5.78
C LEU A 351 -27.01 -5.27 5.94
N GLY A 352 -25.79 -5.33 5.35
CA GLY A 352 -24.84 -4.22 5.35
C GLY A 352 -25.43 -2.95 4.70
N TYR A 353 -26.14 -3.09 3.60
CA TYR A 353 -26.83 -1.97 2.94
C TYR A 353 -27.92 -1.36 3.82
N GLY A 354 -28.69 -2.19 4.53
CA GLY A 354 -29.64 -1.68 5.54
C GLY A 354 -28.96 -0.90 6.66
N MET A 355 -27.78 -1.34 7.09
CA MET A 355 -27.01 -0.65 8.14
C MET A 355 -26.47 0.72 7.71
N LEU A 356 -26.41 1.05 6.40
CA LEU A 356 -26.09 2.41 5.95
C LEU A 356 -27.05 3.45 6.54
N LEU A 357 -28.30 3.07 6.77
CA LEU A 357 -29.32 3.94 7.35
C LEU A 357 -29.04 4.34 8.80
N LYS A 358 -28.18 3.59 9.52
CA LYS A 358 -27.78 3.94 10.90
C LYS A 358 -27.10 5.30 11.01
N ARG A 359 -26.60 5.84 9.93
CA ARG A 359 -26.05 7.22 9.89
C ARG A 359 -27.14 8.28 10.05
N TYR A 360 -28.37 7.97 9.64
CA TYR A 360 -29.47 8.94 9.54
C TYR A 360 -30.59 8.69 10.54
N THR A 361 -30.77 7.46 10.99
CA THR A 361 -31.79 7.05 11.94
C THR A 361 -31.27 6.02 12.92
N PRO A 362 -31.66 6.10 14.21
CA PRO A 362 -31.33 5.06 15.19
C PRO A 362 -31.97 3.71 14.83
N ASN A 363 -33.21 3.73 14.32
CA ASN A 363 -33.95 2.55 13.92
C ASN A 363 -34.01 2.45 12.39
N VAL A 364 -33.40 1.39 11.86
CA VAL A 364 -33.31 1.14 10.42
C VAL A 364 -34.69 0.91 9.79
N THR A 365 -35.60 0.26 10.52
CA THR A 365 -36.94 -0.10 10.02
C THR A 365 -37.86 1.11 9.84
N ASP A 366 -37.59 2.22 10.53
CA ASP A 366 -38.41 3.44 10.51
C ASP A 366 -37.82 4.52 9.57
N ALA A 367 -36.86 4.17 8.72
CA ALA A 367 -36.24 5.10 7.80
C ALA A 367 -37.25 5.67 6.79
N THR A 368 -37.20 6.99 6.63
CA THR A 368 -38.04 7.72 5.66
C THR A 368 -37.48 7.56 4.24
N GLU A 369 -38.32 7.82 3.22
CA GLU A 369 -37.90 7.82 1.81
C GLU A 369 -36.75 8.80 1.53
N ASP A 370 -36.74 9.95 2.20
CA ASP A 370 -35.64 10.93 2.05
C ASP A 370 -34.33 10.40 2.64
N GLN A 371 -34.38 9.67 3.77
CA GLN A 371 -33.21 9.03 4.36
C GLN A 371 -32.67 7.88 3.49
N ILE A 372 -33.57 7.10 2.85
CA ILE A 372 -33.18 6.07 1.89
C ILE A 372 -32.47 6.68 0.68
N LYS A 373 -33.03 7.74 0.12
CA LYS A 373 -32.41 8.47 -1.00
C LYS A 373 -31.04 9.04 -0.64
N GLN A 374 -30.91 9.61 0.57
CA GLN A 374 -29.65 10.14 1.06
C GLN A 374 -28.61 9.02 1.26
N ALA A 375 -29.02 7.89 1.86
CA ALA A 375 -28.15 6.72 2.00
C ALA A 375 -27.71 6.14 0.64
N THR A 376 -28.59 6.19 -0.35
CA THR A 376 -28.26 5.80 -1.73
C THR A 376 -27.22 6.73 -2.35
N GLN A 377 -27.37 8.04 -2.20
CA GLN A 377 -26.38 9.01 -2.69
C GLN A 377 -25.02 8.85 -2.00
N ASP A 378 -25.03 8.63 -0.69
CA ASP A 378 -23.80 8.45 0.11
C ASP A 378 -23.21 7.02 0.00
N SER A 379 -23.87 6.11 -0.72
CA SER A 379 -23.37 4.75 -0.98
C SER A 379 -22.21 4.70 -1.98
N ILE A 380 -21.97 5.79 -2.70
CA ILE A 380 -20.85 5.93 -3.64
C ILE A 380 -19.77 6.85 -3.04
N PRO A 381 -18.48 6.58 -3.29
CA PRO A 381 -17.41 7.47 -2.87
C PRO A 381 -17.40 8.77 -3.69
N ARG A 382 -16.70 9.81 -3.20
CA ARG A 382 -16.48 11.02 -3.98
C ARG A 382 -15.59 10.74 -5.18
N VAL A 383 -16.11 11.00 -6.37
CA VAL A 383 -15.50 10.62 -7.64
C VAL A 383 -14.25 11.42 -7.97
N ALA A 384 -14.30 12.76 -7.88
CA ALA A 384 -13.20 13.62 -8.33
C ALA A 384 -11.86 13.31 -7.64
N PRO A 385 -11.77 13.17 -6.29
CA PRO A 385 -10.51 12.83 -5.65
C PRO A 385 -9.94 11.48 -6.09
N LEU A 386 -10.80 10.47 -6.28
CA LEU A 386 -10.40 9.14 -6.74
C LEU A 386 -9.89 9.16 -8.17
N TYR A 387 -10.62 9.83 -9.05
CA TYR A 387 -10.28 10.00 -10.45
C TYR A 387 -8.87 10.60 -10.61
N PHE A 388 -8.60 11.72 -9.93
CA PHE A 388 -7.29 12.37 -10.03
C PHE A 388 -6.18 11.57 -9.34
N ALA A 389 -6.43 10.97 -8.17
CA ALA A 389 -5.44 10.15 -7.47
C ALA A 389 -4.99 8.97 -8.34
N PHE A 390 -5.91 8.29 -9.00
CA PHE A 390 -5.59 7.19 -9.91
C PHE A 390 -4.72 7.65 -11.09
N ARG A 391 -5.06 8.78 -11.74
CA ARG A 391 -4.27 9.34 -12.85
C ARG A 391 -2.87 9.75 -12.41
N ILE A 392 -2.72 10.35 -11.22
CA ILE A 392 -1.41 10.69 -10.67
C ILE A 392 -0.57 9.44 -10.44
N MET A 393 -1.15 8.38 -9.85
CA MET A 393 -0.49 7.10 -9.64
C MET A 393 0.05 6.53 -10.97
N VAL A 394 -0.80 6.45 -11.98
CA VAL A 394 -0.44 5.91 -13.31
C VAL A 394 0.63 6.77 -13.98
N ALA A 395 0.51 8.10 -13.93
CA ALA A 395 1.49 9.03 -14.49
C ALA A 395 2.87 8.85 -13.85
N CYS A 396 2.94 8.73 -12.52
CA CYS A 396 4.18 8.42 -11.81
C CYS A 396 4.76 7.07 -12.24
N GLY A 397 3.92 6.04 -12.43
CA GLY A 397 4.33 4.73 -12.93
C GLY A 397 4.98 4.81 -14.31
N VAL A 398 4.37 5.54 -15.24
CA VAL A 398 4.92 5.76 -16.60
C VAL A 398 6.25 6.52 -16.54
N LEU A 399 6.35 7.56 -15.72
CA LEU A 399 7.62 8.31 -15.56
C LEU A 399 8.73 7.41 -15.00
N MET A 400 8.41 6.57 -14.00
CA MET A 400 9.39 5.62 -13.45
C MET A 400 9.80 4.57 -14.49
N LEU A 401 8.87 4.05 -15.29
CA LEU A 401 9.18 3.14 -16.39
C LEU A 401 10.18 3.76 -17.37
N LEU A 402 9.98 5.00 -17.77
CA LEU A 402 10.89 5.71 -18.69
C LEU A 402 12.28 5.89 -18.06
N ILE A 403 12.36 6.29 -16.79
CA ILE A 403 13.64 6.44 -16.09
C ILE A 403 14.37 5.10 -16.01
N PHE A 404 13.68 4.01 -15.58
CA PHE A 404 14.29 2.69 -15.48
C PHE A 404 14.68 2.12 -16.85
N ALA A 405 13.86 2.27 -17.87
CA ALA A 405 14.15 1.77 -19.22
C ALA A 405 15.42 2.41 -19.79
N VAL A 406 15.53 3.75 -19.69
CA VAL A 406 16.73 4.45 -20.18
C VAL A 406 17.94 4.13 -19.29
N SER A 407 17.76 4.01 -17.97
CA SER A 407 18.84 3.64 -17.04
C SER A 407 19.35 2.23 -17.33
N PHE A 408 18.46 1.25 -17.49
CA PHE A 408 18.80 -0.11 -17.86
C PHE A 408 19.52 -0.19 -19.22
N TRP A 409 19.02 0.56 -20.22
CA TRP A 409 19.68 0.70 -21.51
C TRP A 409 21.13 1.19 -21.41
N THR A 410 21.39 2.20 -20.55
CA THR A 410 22.76 2.70 -20.33
C THR A 410 23.66 1.67 -19.63
N VAL A 411 23.07 0.83 -18.75
CA VAL A 411 23.78 -0.30 -18.12
C VAL A 411 24.18 -1.33 -19.17
N CYS A 412 23.23 -1.79 -20.00
CA CYS A 412 23.48 -2.77 -21.07
C CYS A 412 24.53 -2.29 -22.08
N ARG A 413 24.60 -0.98 -22.34
CA ARG A 413 25.60 -0.38 -23.23
C ARG A 413 26.92 -0.03 -22.55
N ASN A 414 27.09 -0.36 -21.27
CA ASN A 414 28.24 0.00 -20.44
C ASN A 414 28.56 1.52 -20.48
N ARG A 415 27.51 2.35 -20.50
CA ARG A 415 27.58 3.82 -20.60
C ARG A 415 27.00 4.51 -19.35
N ILE A 416 27.15 3.90 -18.19
CA ILE A 416 26.67 4.45 -16.92
C ILE A 416 27.37 5.78 -16.64
N GLY A 417 26.57 6.82 -16.35
CA GLY A 417 27.08 8.16 -16.07
C GLY A 417 27.29 9.05 -17.29
N SER A 418 27.10 8.56 -18.53
CA SER A 418 27.31 9.32 -19.75
C SER A 418 26.26 10.42 -20.02
N LYS A 419 25.07 10.31 -19.42
CA LYS A 419 23.94 11.23 -19.67
C LYS A 419 23.56 11.98 -18.41
N SER A 420 24.00 13.21 -18.23
CA SER A 420 23.71 14.03 -17.04
C SER A 420 22.21 14.28 -16.82
N TRP A 421 21.41 14.39 -17.90
CA TRP A 421 19.97 14.60 -17.79
C TRP A 421 19.27 13.38 -17.15
N LEU A 422 19.70 12.14 -17.51
CA LEU A 422 19.17 10.92 -16.94
C LEU A 422 19.48 10.81 -15.44
N LEU A 423 20.73 11.13 -15.05
CA LEU A 423 21.14 11.13 -13.65
C LEU A 423 20.35 12.15 -12.83
N ARG A 424 20.05 13.33 -13.41
CA ARG A 424 19.17 14.32 -12.77
C ARG A 424 17.73 13.81 -12.69
N ALA A 425 17.21 13.21 -13.76
CA ALA A 425 15.88 12.63 -13.77
C ALA A 425 15.74 11.53 -12.70
N ALA A 426 16.73 10.65 -12.55
CA ALA A 426 16.75 9.63 -11.51
C ALA A 426 16.84 10.23 -10.09
N LEU A 427 17.67 11.27 -9.90
CA LEU A 427 17.79 11.94 -8.60
C LEU A 427 16.50 12.65 -8.18
N TYR A 428 15.92 13.44 -9.08
CA TYR A 428 14.64 14.14 -8.79
C TYR A 428 13.43 13.22 -8.88
N GLY A 429 13.59 12.03 -9.46
CA GLY A 429 12.58 10.98 -9.50
C GLY A 429 12.42 10.20 -8.20
N ILE A 430 13.31 10.39 -7.20
CA ILE A 430 13.21 9.69 -5.90
C ILE A 430 11.81 9.77 -5.28
N PRO A 431 11.07 10.88 -5.28
CA PRO A 431 9.73 10.96 -4.70
C PRO A 431 8.62 10.23 -5.48
N LEU A 432 8.83 9.93 -6.77
CA LEU A 432 7.78 9.37 -7.64
C LEU A 432 7.13 8.09 -7.10
N PRO A 433 7.88 7.08 -6.60
CA PRO A 433 7.26 5.88 -6.06
C PRO A 433 6.42 6.16 -4.82
N TRP A 434 6.82 7.08 -3.94
CA TRP A 434 5.99 7.46 -2.78
C TRP A 434 4.71 8.14 -3.20
N ILE A 435 4.76 9.08 -4.16
CA ILE A 435 3.55 9.72 -4.70
C ILE A 435 2.62 8.67 -5.30
N ALA A 436 3.15 7.73 -6.07
CA ALA A 436 2.36 6.65 -6.67
C ALA A 436 1.72 5.73 -5.62
N ILE A 437 2.48 5.35 -4.60
CA ILE A 437 2.03 4.44 -3.54
C ILE A 437 0.97 5.10 -2.65
N GLU A 438 1.18 6.35 -2.23
CA GLU A 438 0.22 7.09 -1.41
C GLU A 438 -1.10 7.34 -2.17
N THR A 439 -1.02 7.75 -3.43
CA THR A 439 -2.22 7.92 -4.26
C THR A 439 -2.89 6.58 -4.56
N GLY A 440 -2.14 5.50 -4.73
CA GLY A 440 -2.66 4.14 -4.88
C GLY A 440 -3.41 3.64 -3.64
N TRP A 441 -2.85 3.86 -2.44
CA TRP A 441 -3.55 3.55 -1.19
C TRP A 441 -4.79 4.40 -0.98
N PHE A 442 -4.72 5.69 -1.33
CA PHE A 442 -5.90 6.55 -1.32
C PHE A 442 -7.01 5.97 -2.22
N VAL A 443 -6.69 5.56 -3.44
CA VAL A 443 -7.65 4.91 -4.35
C VAL A 443 -8.20 3.62 -3.74
N ALA A 444 -7.36 2.78 -3.16
CA ALA A 444 -7.77 1.50 -2.60
C ALA A 444 -8.74 1.65 -1.42
N GLU A 445 -8.45 2.55 -0.48
CA GLU A 445 -9.16 2.66 0.80
C GLU A 445 -10.29 3.72 0.76
N TYR A 446 -10.05 4.88 0.14
CA TYR A 446 -11.09 5.88 -0.04
C TYR A 446 -12.14 5.41 -1.06
N GLY A 447 -11.74 4.69 -2.10
CA GLY A 447 -12.64 4.09 -3.08
C GLY A 447 -13.53 2.98 -2.51
N ARG A 448 -13.21 2.43 -1.33
CA ARG A 448 -14.07 1.48 -0.63
C ARG A 448 -15.17 2.16 0.17
N GLN A 449 -15.07 3.46 0.46
CA GLN A 449 -16.08 4.16 1.26
C GLN A 449 -17.45 4.16 0.55
N PRO A 450 -18.56 4.07 1.33
CA PRO A 450 -18.67 4.25 2.79
C PRO A 450 -18.42 2.98 3.65
N TRP A 451 -17.74 2.00 3.14
CA TRP A 451 -17.56 0.71 3.78
C TRP A 451 -16.26 0.59 4.57
N ALA A 452 -16.31 0.07 5.79
CA ALA A 452 -15.17 -0.47 6.51
C ALA A 452 -14.82 -1.88 5.99
N ILE A 453 -15.86 -2.68 5.69
CA ILE A 453 -15.74 -3.96 5.00
C ILE A 453 -16.74 -3.93 3.86
N GLY A 454 -16.26 -4.19 2.65
CA GLY A 454 -17.03 -4.05 1.41
C GLY A 454 -18.43 -4.68 1.52
N GLU A 455 -19.48 -3.87 1.36
CA GLU A 455 -20.90 -4.25 1.39
C GLU A 455 -21.42 -4.94 2.66
N VAL A 456 -20.54 -5.18 3.67
CA VAL A 456 -20.86 -5.90 4.90
C VAL A 456 -20.97 -4.96 6.10
N LEU A 457 -19.99 -4.06 6.29
CA LEU A 457 -19.94 -3.17 7.45
C LEU A 457 -19.71 -1.72 7.03
N PRO A 458 -20.71 -0.84 7.19
CA PRO A 458 -20.51 0.59 6.99
C PRO A 458 -19.51 1.20 8.00
N THR A 459 -18.70 2.13 7.54
CA THR A 459 -17.75 2.86 8.38
C THR A 459 -18.43 3.59 9.55
N ALA A 460 -19.64 4.09 9.32
CA ALA A 460 -20.42 4.83 10.33
C ALA A 460 -20.79 4.00 11.58
N VAL A 461 -20.79 2.65 11.49
CA VAL A 461 -21.12 1.75 12.60
C VAL A 461 -19.91 0.94 13.08
N ALA A 462 -18.73 1.21 12.54
CA ALA A 462 -17.51 0.44 12.83
C ALA A 462 -16.63 1.08 13.91
N ASN A 463 -16.80 2.37 14.19
CA ASN A 463 -15.97 3.16 15.10
C ASN A 463 -16.30 2.93 16.59
N SER A 464 -15.34 3.25 17.44
CA SER A 464 -15.50 3.22 18.90
C SER A 464 -16.36 4.38 19.42
N SER A 465 -16.91 4.23 20.63
CA SER A 465 -17.64 5.28 21.35
C SER A 465 -16.68 6.29 22.00
N LEU A 466 -15.97 7.05 21.16
CA LEU A 466 -15.04 8.10 21.59
C LEU A 466 -15.70 9.49 21.50
N THR A 467 -15.20 10.45 22.28
CA THR A 467 -15.59 11.86 22.13
C THR A 467 -14.76 12.55 21.06
N VAL A 468 -15.26 13.67 20.52
CA VAL A 468 -14.50 14.53 19.60
C VAL A 468 -13.19 14.99 20.24
N GLY A 469 -13.20 15.28 21.56
CA GLY A 469 -12.01 15.69 22.31
C GLY A 469 -10.93 14.60 22.35
N ASP A 470 -11.31 13.34 22.59
CA ASP A 470 -10.38 12.20 22.61
C ASP A 470 -9.74 11.99 21.24
N LEU A 471 -10.55 12.07 20.17
CA LEU A 471 -10.07 11.92 18.80
C LEU A 471 -9.10 13.04 18.39
N LEU A 472 -9.43 14.30 18.69
CA LEU A 472 -8.55 15.43 18.38
C LEU A 472 -7.23 15.33 19.15
N PHE A 473 -7.29 14.99 20.46
CA PHE A 473 -6.09 14.82 21.27
C PHE A 473 -5.18 13.71 20.73
N SER A 474 -5.73 12.52 20.48
CA SER A 474 -4.95 11.39 19.95
C SER A 474 -4.42 11.66 18.54
N MET A 475 -5.20 12.31 17.68
CA MET A 475 -4.78 12.70 16.34
C MET A 475 -3.62 13.69 16.36
N ILE A 476 -3.68 14.73 17.19
CA ILE A 476 -2.60 15.71 17.34
C ILE A 476 -1.33 15.02 17.87
N LEU A 477 -1.47 14.14 18.86
CA LEU A 477 -0.34 13.39 19.43
C LEU A 477 0.32 12.50 18.37
N ILE A 478 -0.45 11.69 17.64
CA ILE A 478 0.05 10.77 16.61
C ILE A 478 0.69 11.56 15.47
N CYS A 479 0.00 12.55 14.91
CA CYS A 479 0.54 13.36 13.83
C CYS A 479 1.80 14.13 14.24
N GLY A 480 1.83 14.67 15.46
CA GLY A 480 3.00 15.36 16.00
C GLY A 480 4.20 14.43 16.15
N LEU A 481 4.00 13.25 16.74
CA LEU A 481 5.05 12.25 16.91
C LEU A 481 5.57 11.73 15.56
N TYR A 482 4.67 11.41 14.63
CA TYR A 482 5.05 10.90 13.32
C TYR A 482 5.75 11.94 12.47
N THR A 483 5.32 13.20 12.55
CA THR A 483 6.04 14.30 11.89
C THR A 483 7.45 14.45 12.45
N LEU A 484 7.63 14.33 13.77
CA LEU A 484 8.95 14.34 14.40
C LEU A 484 9.81 13.17 13.89
N PHE A 485 9.27 11.97 13.79
CA PHE A 485 9.95 10.80 13.25
C PHE A 485 10.35 11.01 11.79
N MET A 486 9.43 11.49 10.97
CA MET A 486 9.70 11.78 9.55
C MET A 486 10.82 12.84 9.40
N VAL A 487 10.79 13.90 10.18
CA VAL A 487 11.85 14.93 10.15
C VAL A 487 13.20 14.33 10.57
N ALA A 488 13.22 13.51 11.62
CA ALA A 488 14.44 12.83 12.06
C ALA A 488 14.99 11.88 10.99
N GLU A 489 14.11 11.10 10.33
CA GLU A 489 14.50 10.20 9.26
C GLU A 489 15.06 10.96 8.05
N VAL A 490 14.32 11.91 7.54
CA VAL A 490 14.74 12.73 6.39
C VAL A 490 16.09 13.37 6.68
N PHE A 491 16.27 13.94 7.87
CA PHE A 491 17.57 14.49 8.30
C PHE A 491 18.69 13.44 8.25
N LEU A 492 18.47 12.26 8.86
CA LEU A 492 19.45 11.18 8.90
C LEU A 492 19.74 10.61 7.51
N MET A 493 18.70 10.40 6.70
CA MET A 493 18.84 9.93 5.32
C MET A 493 19.68 10.89 4.48
N PHE A 494 19.38 12.19 4.52
CA PHE A 494 20.16 13.21 3.81
C PHE A 494 21.61 13.28 4.33
N LYS A 495 21.80 13.22 5.66
CA LYS A 495 23.12 13.23 6.27
C LYS A 495 23.99 12.08 5.78
N PHE A 496 23.49 10.84 5.89
CA PHE A 496 24.29 9.66 5.53
C PHE A 496 24.40 9.47 4.01
N ALA A 497 23.38 9.83 3.23
CA ALA A 497 23.49 9.86 1.78
C ALA A 497 24.56 10.86 1.29
N ARG A 498 24.65 12.04 1.90
CA ARG A 498 25.70 13.03 1.58
C ARG A 498 27.10 12.58 1.98
N LEU A 499 27.24 11.93 3.14
CA LEU A 499 28.51 11.36 3.59
C LEU A 499 28.98 10.23 2.67
N GLY A 500 28.05 9.44 2.15
CA GLY A 500 28.35 8.31 1.27
C GLY A 500 29.03 7.13 1.99
N PRO A 501 29.74 6.26 1.25
CA PRO A 501 30.41 5.07 1.83
C PRO A 501 31.42 5.40 2.95
N SER A 502 31.97 6.59 2.98
CA SER A 502 32.83 7.05 4.09
C SER A 502 32.13 7.04 5.46
N SER A 503 30.81 7.11 5.47
CA SER A 503 30.01 7.03 6.71
C SER A 503 30.09 5.66 7.41
N LEU A 504 30.60 4.63 6.75
CA LEU A 504 30.83 3.31 7.34
C LEU A 504 31.86 3.34 8.47
N LYS A 505 32.73 4.36 8.51
CA LYS A 505 33.72 4.57 9.57
C LYS A 505 33.16 5.29 10.80
N THR A 506 31.89 5.65 10.81
CA THR A 506 31.23 6.41 11.85
C THR A 506 30.03 5.67 12.43
N GLY A 507 29.60 6.09 13.61
CA GLY A 507 28.41 5.52 14.24
C GLY A 507 28.60 4.08 14.69
N ARG A 508 27.67 3.21 14.32
CA ARG A 508 27.61 1.82 14.77
C ARG A 508 28.78 0.94 14.31
N TYR A 509 29.44 1.31 13.22
CA TYR A 509 30.58 0.61 12.64
C TYR A 509 31.94 1.19 13.06
N HIS A 510 31.99 2.10 14.05
CA HIS A 510 33.22 2.77 14.49
C HIS A 510 34.26 1.82 15.11
N TYR A 511 33.85 0.70 15.66
CA TYR A 511 34.73 -0.34 16.20
C TYR A 511 35.20 -1.36 15.17
N GLU A 512 34.64 -1.33 13.96
CA GLU A 512 35.23 -2.06 12.84
C GLU A 512 36.55 -1.34 12.48
N GLN A 513 37.67 -1.99 12.69
CA GLN A 513 38.96 -1.45 12.27
C GLN A 513 38.86 -1.18 10.76
N ALA A 514 39.04 0.09 10.38
CA ALA A 514 39.08 0.46 8.98
C ALA A 514 40.28 -0.29 8.36
N ASN A 515 40.00 -1.33 7.56
CA ASN A 515 41.04 -1.89 6.73
C ASN A 515 41.58 -0.75 5.88
N VAL A 516 42.85 -0.39 6.10
CA VAL A 516 43.56 0.70 5.43
C VAL A 516 43.43 0.56 3.90
N GLU A 517 43.31 -0.68 3.41
CA GLU A 517 43.06 -1.00 1.99
C GLU A 517 41.72 -0.49 1.46
N THR A 518 40.65 -0.48 2.28
CA THR A 518 39.32 0.01 1.83
C THR A 518 39.34 1.54 1.66
N ALA A 519 40.06 2.25 2.53
CA ALA A 519 40.25 3.70 2.45
C ALA A 519 41.03 4.10 1.20
N THR A 520 42.00 3.28 0.81
CA THR A 520 42.83 3.49 -0.39
C THR A 520 42.06 3.24 -1.68
N GLN A 521 41.15 2.25 -1.71
CA GLN A 521 40.34 1.94 -2.90
C GLN A 521 39.31 3.04 -3.24
N TYR A 522 38.76 3.73 -2.24
CA TYR A 522 37.84 4.86 -2.46
C TYR A 522 38.55 6.19 -2.64
N GLY A 523 39.74 6.36 -2.10
CA GLY A 523 40.54 7.59 -2.18
C GLY A 523 41.47 7.67 -3.39
N GLN A 524 41.99 6.57 -3.90
CA GLN A 524 42.94 6.56 -5.01
C GLN A 524 42.32 6.81 -6.39
N SER A 525 40.98 6.69 -6.55
CA SER A 525 40.35 7.08 -7.82
C SER A 525 40.31 8.60 -8.06
N THR A 526 40.60 9.40 -7.02
CA THR A 526 40.62 10.88 -7.11
C THR A 526 42.02 11.47 -7.26
N VAL A 527 43.10 10.69 -7.05
CA VAL A 527 44.48 11.22 -7.10
C VAL A 527 45.21 10.82 -8.39
N ALA A 528 44.68 9.89 -9.17
CA ALA A 528 45.35 9.41 -10.40
C ALA A 528 45.10 10.24 -11.67
N SER A 529 44.55 11.46 -11.57
CA SER A 529 44.30 12.33 -12.71
C SER A 529 44.79 13.79 -12.56
N GLN A 530 45.83 14.03 -11.76
CA GLN A 530 46.59 15.26 -11.90
C GLN A 530 47.91 14.91 -12.58
N PRO A 531 48.12 15.31 -13.85
CA PRO A 531 49.46 15.32 -14.41
C PRO A 531 50.29 16.37 -13.65
N ALA A 532 51.48 15.99 -13.27
CA ALA A 532 52.49 16.90 -12.73
C ALA A 532 52.68 18.11 -13.63
N ARG A 533 52.24 19.27 -13.14
CA ARG A 533 52.89 20.57 -13.30
C ARG A 533 52.22 21.59 -12.42
#